data_a74478a334fc4fb928748010cf24ce9f
#
_entry.id   a74478a334fc4fb928748010cf24ce9f
#
_cell.length_a   1.000
_cell.length_b   1.000
_cell.length_c   1.000
_cell.angle_alpha   90.00
_cell.angle_beta   90.00
_cell.angle_gamma   90.00
#
_symmetry.space_group_name_H-M   'P 1'
#
loop_
_entity.id
_entity.type
_entity.pdbx_description
1 polymer ?
#
loop_
_entity_poly.entity_id
_entity_poly.type
_entity_poly.pdbx_seq_one_letter_code
_entity_poly.pdbx_strand_id
1 'polypeptide(L)'
;MIVVDTPLGLVAIMGCAHPGMRNMLDEVKSRFKKPVYAVLGGTHLVEASQEASDASIEYLIKNNIKIIGVSHCTGEKAGKLLENSSSGYFYNRTGSSMTIF
;
A
#
# COMPACT_ATOMS: atom_id res chain seq x y z
N MET A 1 5.99 2.80 -10.66
CA MET A 1 6.26 2.57 -9.22
C MET A 1 7.71 2.89 -8.91
N ILE A 2 7.94 3.49 -7.77
CA ILE A 2 9.29 3.77 -7.26
C ILE A 2 9.48 2.93 -6.01
N VAL A 3 10.64 2.29 -5.89
CA VAL A 3 11.00 1.50 -4.70
C VAL A 3 12.20 2.12 -4.03
N VAL A 4 12.07 2.43 -2.75
CA VAL A 4 13.15 3.00 -1.94
C VAL A 4 13.60 1.96 -0.92
N ASP A 5 14.89 1.67 -0.91
CA ASP A 5 15.49 0.74 0.06
C ASP A 5 15.86 1.51 1.33
N THR A 6 15.32 1.08 2.46
CA THR A 6 15.59 1.71 3.76
C THR A 6 16.07 0.66 4.78
N PRO A 7 16.71 1.09 5.89
CA PRO A 7 17.11 0.15 6.93
C PRO A 7 15.96 -0.64 7.55
N LEU A 8 14.72 -0.13 7.47
CA LEU A 8 13.55 -0.81 8.02
C LEU A 8 12.83 -1.71 7.01
N GLY A 9 13.20 -1.63 5.74
CA GLY A 9 12.59 -2.39 4.65
C GLY A 9 12.34 -1.53 3.43
N LEU A 10 11.65 -2.07 2.45
CA LEU A 10 11.37 -1.37 1.20
C LEU A 10 10.15 -0.47 1.34
N VAL A 11 10.21 0.70 0.72
CA VAL A 11 9.06 1.60 0.57
C VAL A 11 8.64 1.58 -0.89
N ALA A 12 7.41 1.15 -1.14
CA ALA A 12 6.85 1.12 -2.49
C ALA A 12 5.95 2.33 -2.69
N ILE A 13 6.31 3.17 -3.64
CA ILE A 13 5.55 4.37 -3.99
C ILE A 13 4.85 4.11 -5.32
N MET A 14 3.55 4.02 -5.30
CA MET A 14 2.73 3.68 -6.45
C MET A 14 2.03 4.92 -7.01
N GLY A 15 1.82 4.94 -8.34
CA GLY A 15 0.90 5.89 -8.95
C GLY A 15 -0.54 5.45 -8.70
N CYS A 16 -1.15 4.77 -9.68
CA CYS A 16 -2.50 4.24 -9.54
C CYS A 16 -2.57 2.73 -9.33
N ALA A 17 -1.46 2.02 -9.49
CA ALA A 17 -1.38 0.56 -9.35
C ALA A 17 -2.35 -0.19 -10.29
N HIS A 18 -2.45 0.26 -11.55
CA HIS A 18 -3.33 -0.38 -12.56
C HIS A 18 -3.07 -1.87 -12.77
N PRO A 19 -1.82 -2.37 -12.76
CA PRO A 19 -1.57 -3.82 -12.87
C PRO A 19 -2.01 -4.63 -11.66
N GLY A 20 -2.48 -3.97 -10.60
CA GLY A 20 -2.86 -4.60 -9.34
C GLY A 20 -1.78 -4.46 -8.29
N MET A 21 -2.17 -3.92 -7.12
CA MET A 21 -1.23 -3.67 -6.02
C MET A 21 -0.53 -4.95 -5.58
N ARG A 22 -1.26 -6.05 -5.45
CA ARG A 22 -0.67 -7.33 -5.01
C ARG A 22 0.36 -7.84 -5.99
N ASN A 23 0.08 -7.74 -7.30
CA ASN A 23 1.02 -8.16 -8.34
C ASN A 23 2.28 -7.32 -8.30
N MET A 24 2.14 -6.00 -8.11
CA MET A 24 3.28 -5.09 -8.03
C MET A 24 4.14 -5.36 -6.81
N LEU A 25 3.52 -5.60 -5.66
CA LEU A 25 4.25 -5.89 -4.42
C LEU A 25 4.93 -7.26 -4.46
N ASP A 26 4.29 -8.26 -5.05
CA ASP A 26 4.91 -9.57 -5.24
C ASP A 26 6.16 -9.48 -6.12
N GLU A 27 6.10 -8.68 -7.17
CA GLU A 27 7.24 -8.43 -8.05
C GLU A 27 8.40 -7.75 -7.29
N VAL A 28 8.08 -6.75 -6.48
CA VAL A 28 9.07 -6.05 -5.65
C VAL A 28 9.77 -7.02 -4.70
N LYS A 29 9.00 -7.82 -3.99
CA LYS A 29 9.54 -8.81 -3.03
C LYS A 29 10.42 -9.83 -3.73
N SER A 30 10.01 -10.29 -4.91
CA SER A 30 10.75 -11.25 -5.70
C SER A 30 12.09 -10.68 -6.18
N ARG A 31 12.09 -9.44 -6.66
CA ARG A 31 13.30 -8.80 -7.20
C ARG A 31 14.32 -8.43 -6.13
N PHE A 32 13.85 -7.87 -5.03
CA PHE A 32 14.75 -7.30 -4.03
C PHE A 32 14.98 -8.23 -2.85
N LYS A 33 14.16 -9.27 -2.71
CA LYS A 33 14.26 -10.28 -1.63
C LYS A 33 14.30 -9.65 -0.23
N LYS A 34 13.55 -8.56 -0.05
CA LYS A 34 13.43 -7.84 1.21
C LYS A 34 11.96 -7.59 1.51
N PRO A 35 11.58 -7.47 2.79
CA PRO A 35 10.20 -7.15 3.15
C PRO A 35 9.83 -5.73 2.73
N VAL A 36 8.57 -5.53 2.39
CA VAL A 36 8.02 -4.20 2.16
C VAL A 36 7.56 -3.63 3.49
N TYR A 37 8.12 -2.49 3.87
CA TYR A 37 7.79 -1.80 5.12
C TYR A 37 6.61 -0.85 4.97
N ALA A 38 6.54 -0.14 3.84
CA ALA A 38 5.52 0.87 3.61
C ALA A 38 5.03 0.85 2.17
N VAL A 39 3.75 1.15 1.99
CA VAL A 39 3.10 1.34 0.70
C VAL A 39 2.49 2.73 0.66
N LEU A 40 2.82 3.50 -0.36
CA LEU A 40 2.33 4.87 -0.53
C LEU A 40 1.71 5.02 -1.92
N GLY A 41 0.72 5.89 -2.03
CA GLY A 41 0.10 6.26 -3.30
C GLY A 41 -1.25 5.62 -3.54
N GLY A 42 -1.63 5.46 -4.81
CA GLY A 42 -2.91 4.88 -5.19
C GLY A 42 -2.85 3.37 -5.31
N THR A 43 -3.92 2.69 -4.95
CA THR A 43 -4.01 1.23 -5.00
C THR A 43 -5.02 0.73 -6.02
N HIS A 44 -5.71 1.63 -6.72
CA HIS A 44 -6.72 1.34 -7.73
C HIS A 44 -7.87 0.47 -7.20
N LEU A 45 -8.24 0.64 -5.93
CA LEU A 45 -9.31 -0.14 -5.31
C LEU A 45 -10.70 0.50 -5.45
N VAL A 46 -10.78 1.74 -5.96
CA VAL A 46 -12.05 2.46 -6.07
C VAL A 46 -13.08 1.71 -6.93
N GLU A 47 -12.64 1.02 -7.96
CA GLU A 47 -13.48 0.24 -8.87
C GLU A 47 -13.44 -1.25 -8.61
N ALA A 48 -12.73 -1.68 -7.57
CA ALA A 48 -12.61 -3.10 -7.26
C ALA A 48 -13.89 -3.65 -6.64
N SER A 49 -14.16 -4.93 -6.88
CA SER A 49 -15.25 -5.62 -6.18
C SER A 49 -14.95 -5.68 -4.68
N GLN A 50 -15.97 -5.92 -3.87
CA GLN A 50 -15.79 -6.09 -2.42
C GLN A 50 -14.79 -7.21 -2.13
N GLU A 51 -14.91 -8.33 -2.84
CA GLU A 51 -14.01 -9.46 -2.68
C GLU A 51 -12.57 -9.10 -3.01
N ALA A 52 -12.32 -8.38 -4.11
CA ALA A 52 -10.99 -7.95 -4.49
C ALA A 52 -10.40 -6.95 -3.51
N SER A 53 -11.21 -6.03 -3.00
CA SER A 53 -10.79 -5.06 -1.99
C SER A 53 -10.39 -5.76 -0.69
N ASP A 54 -11.22 -6.69 -0.21
CA ASP A 54 -10.95 -7.45 1.01
C ASP A 54 -9.67 -8.27 0.88
N ALA A 55 -9.46 -8.91 -0.28
CA ALA A 55 -8.25 -9.69 -0.55
C ALA A 55 -6.99 -8.81 -0.55
N SER A 56 -7.08 -7.61 -1.10
CA SER A 56 -5.95 -6.67 -1.13
C SER A 56 -5.61 -6.16 0.27
N ILE A 57 -6.63 -5.85 1.08
CA ILE A 57 -6.42 -5.40 2.46
C ILE A 57 -5.81 -6.53 3.30
N GLU A 58 -6.32 -7.74 3.16
CA GLU A 58 -5.77 -8.91 3.83
C GLU A 58 -4.31 -9.14 3.44
N TYR A 59 -3.97 -8.96 2.17
CA TYR A 59 -2.60 -9.06 1.69
C TYR A 59 -1.66 -8.09 2.44
N LEU A 60 -2.08 -6.83 2.59
CA LEU A 60 -1.28 -5.83 3.29
C LEU A 60 -1.04 -6.23 4.76
N ILE A 61 -2.07 -6.73 5.42
CA ILE A 61 -1.97 -7.16 6.82
C ILE A 61 -1.08 -8.39 6.95
N LYS A 62 -1.28 -9.38 6.09
CA LYS A 62 -0.57 -10.66 6.11
C LYS A 62 0.93 -10.49 5.85
N ASN A 63 1.30 -9.52 5.04
CA ASN A 63 2.70 -9.24 4.72
C ASN A 63 3.35 -8.27 5.71
N ASN A 64 2.69 -7.97 6.82
CA ASN A 64 3.21 -7.11 7.89
C ASN A 64 3.67 -5.74 7.41
N ILE A 65 2.94 -5.16 6.46
CA ILE A 65 3.24 -3.82 5.98
C ILE A 65 2.88 -2.83 7.07
N LYS A 66 3.88 -2.11 7.59
CA LYS A 66 3.75 -1.30 8.78
C LYS A 66 3.09 0.06 8.53
N ILE A 67 3.32 0.63 7.37
CA ILE A 67 2.78 1.95 7.01
C ILE A 67 2.03 1.86 5.70
N ILE A 68 0.78 2.30 5.71
CA ILE A 68 -0.10 2.29 4.55
C ILE A 68 -0.63 3.71 4.36
N GLY A 69 0.06 4.46 3.50
CA GLY A 69 -0.31 5.85 3.20
C GLY A 69 -0.88 5.95 1.80
N VAL A 70 -2.15 5.64 1.64
CA VAL A 70 -2.80 5.52 0.35
C VAL A 70 -3.87 6.58 0.11
N SER A 71 -4.11 6.88 -1.15
CA SER A 71 -5.07 7.90 -1.55
C SER A 71 -5.40 7.73 -3.03
N HIS A 72 -5.92 8.77 -3.66
CA HIS A 72 -6.19 8.84 -5.09
C HIS A 72 -7.18 7.76 -5.51
N CYS A 73 -6.79 6.84 -6.35
CA CYS A 73 -7.67 5.79 -6.86
C CYS A 73 -7.97 4.65 -5.88
N THR A 74 -7.49 4.75 -4.64
CA THR A 74 -7.87 3.79 -3.58
C THR A 74 -9.37 3.87 -3.28
N GLY A 75 -9.93 5.08 -3.27
CA GLY A 75 -11.34 5.29 -3.01
C GLY A 75 -11.68 5.35 -1.52
N GLU A 76 -12.80 5.98 -1.22
CA GLU A 76 -13.23 6.20 0.16
C GLU A 76 -13.58 4.91 0.89
N LYS A 77 -14.25 3.99 0.22
CA LYS A 77 -14.68 2.72 0.82
C LYS A 77 -13.49 1.87 1.25
N ALA A 78 -12.53 1.69 0.36
CA ALA A 78 -11.31 0.93 0.67
C ALA A 78 -10.47 1.64 1.72
N GLY A 79 -10.40 2.98 1.67
CA GLY A 79 -9.71 3.77 2.67
C GLY A 79 -10.27 3.58 4.08
N LYS A 80 -11.60 3.55 4.23
CA LYS A 80 -12.23 3.30 5.52
C LYS A 80 -11.96 1.89 6.04
N LEU A 81 -11.97 0.90 5.17
CA LEU A 81 -11.64 -0.48 5.55
C LEU A 81 -10.19 -0.58 6.04
N LEU A 82 -9.26 0.08 5.37
CA LEU A 82 -7.86 0.12 5.78
C LEU A 82 -7.69 0.84 7.12
N GLU A 83 -8.38 1.96 7.33
CA GLU A 83 -8.33 2.69 8.59
C GLU A 83 -8.76 1.81 9.76
N ASN A 84 -9.79 1.00 9.58
CA ASN A 84 -10.29 0.10 10.62
C ASN A 84 -9.43 -1.15 10.79
N SER A 85 -8.64 -1.53 9.79
CA SER A 85 -7.89 -2.79 9.77
C SER A 85 -6.41 -2.63 10.09
N SER A 86 -5.86 -1.43 10.04
CA SER A 86 -4.44 -1.19 10.21
C SER A 86 -4.17 0.07 10.99
N SER A 87 -3.33 -0.03 12.03
CA SER A 87 -2.88 1.13 12.81
C SER A 87 -1.87 2.00 12.05
N GLY A 88 -1.26 1.46 11.01
CA GLY A 88 -0.29 2.19 10.19
C GLY A 88 -0.89 2.95 9.02
N TYR A 89 -2.22 2.94 8.89
CA TYR A 89 -2.90 3.64 7.80
C TYR A 89 -2.94 5.15 8.04
N PHE A 90 -2.73 5.92 6.98
CA PHE A 90 -3.06 7.35 6.95
C PHE A 90 -3.52 7.74 5.54
N TYR A 91 -4.35 8.79 5.47
CA TYR A 91 -4.77 9.34 4.17
C TYR A 91 -3.64 10.21 3.62
N ASN A 92 -3.02 9.75 2.54
CA ASN A 92 -1.89 10.43 1.91
C ASN A 92 -2.38 11.51 0.95
N ARG A 93 -2.29 12.75 1.38
CA ARG A 93 -2.75 13.91 0.61
C ARG A 93 -1.66 14.99 0.56
N THR A 94 -1.89 16.05 -0.22
CA THR A 94 -0.96 17.19 -0.27
C THR A 94 -0.67 17.71 1.13
N GLY A 95 0.60 17.81 1.48
CA GLY A 95 1.04 18.22 2.79
C GLY A 95 1.30 17.09 3.78
N SER A 96 0.92 15.85 3.44
CA SER A 96 1.25 14.70 4.27
C SER A 96 2.75 14.42 4.24
N SER A 97 3.28 13.97 5.36
CA SER A 97 4.68 13.56 5.45
C SER A 97 4.82 12.33 6.34
N MET A 98 5.89 11.61 6.14
CA MET A 98 6.19 10.39 6.87
C MET A 98 7.71 10.28 7.01
N THR A 99 8.17 9.85 8.19
CA THR A 99 9.60 9.66 8.45
C THR A 99 9.89 8.19 8.70
N ILE A 100 10.96 7.69 8.06
CA ILE A 100 11.43 6.31 8.20
C ILE A 100 12.88 6.33 8.68
N PHE A 101 13.11 5.75 9.82
CA PHE A 101 14.46 5.64 10.39
C PHE A 101 14.89 4.18 10.50
#